data_8191873e440b50fee3ce346e93c3c7fc
#
_entry.id   8191873e440b50fee3ce346e93c3c7fc
#
_cell.length_a   1.000
_cell.length_b   1.000
_cell.length_c   1.000
_cell.angle_alpha   90.00
_cell.angle_beta   90.00
_cell.angle_gamma   90.00
#
_symmetry.space_group_name_H-M   'P 1'
#
loop_
_entity.id
_entity.type
_entity.pdbx_description
1 polymer ?
#
loop_
_entity_poly.entity_id
_entity_poly.type
_entity_poly.pdbx_seq_one_letter_code
_entity_poly.pdbx_strand_id
1 'polypeptide(L)'
;EKSTKIFRVFEDIDIIQLRIGVVLRKKIINLLSLNLLLSIPVPGRKNNYFPWIHVDDIVGFVNHSISSNLNGAFNLVGSELTSHESFFKSIQKYKKSIIPWVLFIPPNLVKLFFGKMSEMFLYGPKTKPIKTLNSKYKFKYPTLQEALLNLSE
;
A
#
# COMPACT_ATOMS: atom_id res chain seq x y z
N GLU A 1 0.74 -12.98 -13.83
CA GLU A 1 1.28 -14.34 -14.11
C GLU A 1 1.46 -14.63 -15.61
N LYS A 2 0.50 -14.26 -16.48
CA LYS A 2 0.65 -14.50 -17.93
C LYS A 2 1.78 -13.69 -18.58
N SER A 3 1.95 -12.42 -18.20
CA SER A 3 3.01 -11.56 -18.72
C SER A 3 4.42 -12.01 -18.30
N THR A 4 4.57 -12.58 -17.11
CA THR A 4 5.87 -13.05 -16.62
C THR A 4 6.39 -14.29 -17.36
N LYS A 5 5.48 -15.10 -17.94
CA LYS A 5 5.87 -16.27 -18.73
C LYS A 5 6.54 -15.90 -20.06
N ILE A 6 6.16 -14.78 -20.66
CA ILE A 6 6.72 -14.32 -21.96
C ILE A 6 8.18 -13.92 -21.81
N PHE A 7 8.56 -13.29 -20.70
CA PHE A 7 9.93 -12.83 -20.48
C PHE A 7 10.90 -13.95 -20.08
N ARG A 8 10.42 -15.11 -19.61
CA ARG A 8 11.26 -16.26 -19.27
C ARG A 8 11.86 -16.98 -20.50
N VAL A 9 11.48 -16.57 -21.69
CA VAL A 9 12.02 -17.11 -22.97
C VAL A 9 13.42 -16.53 -23.27
N PHE A 10 13.80 -15.43 -22.63
CA PHE A 10 15.10 -14.79 -22.81
C PHE A 10 16.03 -15.22 -21.67
N GLU A 11 16.95 -16.14 -21.92
CA GLU A 11 17.85 -16.71 -20.91
C GLU A 11 18.88 -15.70 -20.38
N ASP A 12 19.14 -14.61 -21.12
CA ASP A 12 20.16 -13.61 -20.81
C ASP A 12 19.60 -12.33 -20.14
N ILE A 13 18.33 -12.34 -19.68
CA ILE A 13 17.72 -11.14 -19.09
C ILE A 13 17.34 -11.39 -17.63
N ASP A 14 17.93 -10.61 -16.72
CA ASP A 14 17.50 -10.56 -15.33
C ASP A 14 16.14 -9.88 -15.18
N ILE A 15 15.15 -10.64 -14.70
CA ILE A 15 13.77 -10.15 -14.57
C ILE A 15 13.43 -9.95 -13.10
N ILE A 16 13.02 -8.72 -12.78
CA ILE A 16 12.47 -8.38 -11.47
C ILE A 16 10.97 -8.14 -11.60
N GLN A 17 10.17 -8.92 -10.87
CA GLN A 17 8.73 -8.74 -10.77
C GLN A 17 8.38 -8.02 -9.47
N LEU A 18 7.90 -6.78 -9.57
CA LEU A 18 7.47 -5.99 -8.42
C LEU A 18 5.96 -6.14 -8.22
N ARG A 19 5.56 -6.67 -7.06
CA ARG A 19 4.16 -6.75 -6.61
C ARG A 19 3.92 -5.58 -5.66
N ILE A 20 3.44 -4.47 -6.22
CA ILE A 20 3.33 -3.20 -5.53
C ILE A 20 1.99 -3.12 -4.81
N GLY A 21 2.01 -2.71 -3.53
CA GLY A 21 0.82 -2.40 -2.74
C GLY A 21 0.19 -1.06 -3.13
N VAL A 22 -0.65 -0.51 -2.25
CA VAL A 22 -1.26 0.80 -2.45
C VAL A 22 -0.21 1.89 -2.29
N VAL A 23 0.07 2.60 -3.38
CA VAL A 23 1.10 3.63 -3.40
C VAL A 23 0.63 4.90 -2.71
N LEU A 24 1.29 5.27 -1.62
CA LEU A 24 1.03 6.53 -0.93
C LEU A 24 1.81 7.66 -1.59
N ARG A 25 1.06 8.69 -1.97
CA ARG A 25 1.57 9.98 -2.45
C ARG A 25 0.57 11.08 -2.11
N LYS A 26 1.00 12.34 -2.09
CA LYS A 26 0.19 13.49 -1.68
C LYS A 26 -1.21 13.53 -2.34
N LYS A 27 -1.29 13.29 -3.65
CA LYS A 27 -2.56 13.28 -4.39
C LYS A 27 -3.54 12.19 -3.88
N ILE A 28 -3.03 10.99 -3.57
CA ILE A 28 -3.86 9.88 -3.07
C ILE A 28 -4.35 10.18 -1.65
N ILE A 29 -3.47 10.68 -0.79
CA ILE A 29 -3.85 11.07 0.58
C ILE A 29 -4.91 12.18 0.55
N ASN A 30 -4.76 13.17 -0.34
CA ASN A 30 -5.76 14.23 -0.50
C ASN A 30 -7.10 13.68 -1.01
N LEU A 31 -7.10 12.77 -1.97
CA LEU A 31 -8.31 12.12 -2.46
C LEU A 31 -9.01 11.30 -1.36
N LEU A 32 -8.24 10.49 -0.62
CA LEU A 32 -8.77 9.74 0.52
C LEU A 32 -9.33 10.68 1.60
N SER A 33 -8.68 11.81 1.84
CA SER A 33 -9.11 12.79 2.84
C SER A 33 -10.32 13.61 2.39
N LEU A 34 -10.54 13.84 1.11
CA LEU A 34 -11.69 14.54 0.60
C LEU A 34 -13.00 13.75 0.84
N ASN A 35 -12.92 12.42 0.67
CA ASN A 35 -14.02 11.53 1.01
C ASN A 35 -14.22 11.38 2.53
N LEU A 36 -13.25 11.84 3.34
CA LEU A 36 -13.24 11.80 4.80
C LEU A 36 -13.99 12.98 5.46
N LEU A 37 -14.39 13.99 4.72
CA LEU A 37 -15.18 15.11 5.28
C LEU A 37 -16.56 14.65 5.81
N LEU A 38 -17.03 13.49 5.38
CA LEU A 38 -18.36 12.96 5.73
C LEU A 38 -18.34 11.79 6.71
N SER A 39 -17.21 11.31 7.16
CA SER A 39 -16.92 10.13 8.00
C SER A 39 -16.01 9.14 7.26
N ILE A 40 -15.07 8.50 7.98
CA ILE A 40 -14.25 7.48 7.34
C ILE A 40 -14.99 6.15 7.37
N PRO A 41 -15.46 5.70 6.21
CA PRO A 41 -15.91 4.33 6.13
C PRO A 41 -14.70 3.42 6.19
N VAL A 42 -14.59 2.60 7.22
CA VAL A 42 -13.66 1.48 7.22
C VAL A 42 -14.34 0.34 6.48
N PRO A 43 -13.99 0.12 5.21
CA PRO A 43 -14.55 -1.00 4.49
C PRO A 43 -13.94 -2.30 4.98
N GLY A 44 -14.77 -3.30 5.21
CA GLY A 44 -14.32 -4.64 5.46
C GLY A 44 -14.25 -5.07 6.93
N ARG A 45 -13.71 -6.26 7.15
CA ARG A 45 -13.63 -6.88 8.47
C ARG A 45 -12.48 -6.29 9.29
N LYS A 46 -12.62 -6.25 10.62
CA LYS A 46 -11.59 -5.75 11.57
C LYS A 46 -10.17 -6.33 11.36
N ASN A 47 -10.05 -7.51 10.75
CA ASN A 47 -8.79 -8.21 10.55
C ASN A 47 -8.18 -8.05 9.15
N ASN A 48 -8.66 -7.12 8.34
CA ASN A 48 -8.08 -6.85 7.03
C ASN A 48 -6.87 -5.93 7.16
N TYR A 49 -5.86 -6.20 6.33
CA TYR A 49 -4.64 -5.41 6.27
C TYR A 49 -4.63 -4.50 5.05
N PHE A 50 -3.97 -3.36 5.19
CA PHE A 50 -3.82 -2.39 4.11
C PHE A 50 -2.37 -2.39 3.63
N PRO A 51 -2.06 -3.07 2.52
CA PRO A 51 -0.70 -3.16 2.01
C PRO A 51 -0.32 -1.85 1.32
N TRP A 52 0.11 -0.87 2.09
CA TRP A 52 0.57 0.43 1.60
C TRP A 52 2.08 0.45 1.35
N ILE A 53 2.56 1.39 0.53
CA ILE A 53 3.98 1.71 0.38
C ILE A 53 4.13 3.18 -0.01
N HIS A 54 5.19 3.84 0.46
CA HIS A 54 5.52 5.20 0.04
C HIS A 54 6.14 5.20 -1.38
N VAL A 55 5.81 6.21 -2.20
CA VAL A 55 6.32 6.29 -3.58
C VAL A 55 7.85 6.30 -3.65
N ASP A 56 8.53 7.02 -2.73
CA ASP A 56 10.00 7.07 -2.69
C ASP A 56 10.63 5.71 -2.36
N ASP A 57 9.96 4.87 -1.57
CA ASP A 57 10.43 3.53 -1.28
C ASP A 57 10.38 2.61 -2.49
N ILE A 58 9.43 2.85 -3.42
CA ILE A 58 9.41 2.14 -4.69
C ILE A 58 10.62 2.52 -5.53
N VAL A 59 10.87 3.83 -5.68
CA VAL A 59 12.02 4.35 -6.44
C VAL A 59 13.33 3.88 -5.82
N GLY A 60 13.44 3.98 -4.49
CA GLY A 60 14.61 3.52 -3.74
C GLY A 60 14.89 2.03 -3.94
N PHE A 61 13.83 1.19 -3.89
CA PHE A 61 13.99 -0.25 -4.12
C PHE A 61 14.36 -0.58 -5.56
N VAL A 62 13.82 0.12 -6.55
CA VAL A 62 14.22 -0.07 -7.96
C VAL A 62 15.71 0.20 -8.13
N ASN A 63 16.21 1.31 -7.60
CA ASN A 63 17.64 1.63 -7.65
C ASN A 63 18.48 0.58 -6.91
N HIS A 64 18.06 0.16 -5.71
CA HIS A 64 18.70 -0.89 -4.93
C HIS A 64 18.75 -2.22 -5.69
N SER A 65 17.65 -2.59 -6.36
CA SER A 65 17.56 -3.86 -7.08
C SER A 65 18.51 -3.93 -8.29
N ILE A 66 18.69 -2.81 -8.97
CA ILE A 66 19.65 -2.69 -10.08
C ILE A 66 21.09 -2.80 -9.55
N SER A 67 21.42 -2.02 -8.51
CA SER A 67 22.78 -2.00 -7.92
C SER A 67 23.17 -3.31 -7.27
N SER A 68 22.23 -4.11 -6.83
CA SER A 68 22.45 -5.40 -6.14
C SER A 68 22.20 -6.61 -7.03
N ASN A 69 21.98 -6.43 -8.33
CA ASN A 69 21.69 -7.50 -9.30
C ASN A 69 20.62 -8.48 -8.78
N LEU A 70 19.52 -7.94 -8.24
CA LEU A 70 18.45 -8.77 -7.69
C LEU A 70 17.60 -9.35 -8.84
N ASN A 71 17.05 -10.54 -8.60
CA ASN A 71 16.13 -11.17 -9.56
C ASN A 71 14.93 -11.82 -8.88
N GLY A 72 13.88 -12.09 -9.68
CA GLY A 72 12.65 -12.75 -9.26
C GLY A 72 11.59 -11.80 -8.68
N ALA A 73 10.64 -12.35 -7.89
CA ALA A 73 9.46 -11.61 -7.43
C ALA A 73 9.65 -11.01 -6.03
N PHE A 74 9.31 -9.72 -5.89
CA PHE A 74 9.38 -8.96 -4.64
C PHE A 74 8.03 -8.32 -4.33
N ASN A 75 7.59 -8.43 -3.08
CA ASN A 75 6.44 -7.69 -2.59
C ASN A 75 6.91 -6.33 -2.09
N LEU A 76 6.50 -5.27 -2.79
CA LEU A 76 6.75 -3.88 -2.40
C LEU A 76 5.56 -3.34 -1.63
N VAL A 77 5.58 -3.60 -0.34
CA VAL A 77 4.65 -3.06 0.66
C VAL A 77 5.47 -2.49 1.82
N GLY A 78 4.89 -1.58 2.58
CA GLY A 78 5.54 -1.01 3.76
C GLY A 78 6.02 -2.11 4.74
N SER A 79 7.09 -1.85 5.47
CA SER A 79 7.63 -2.80 6.46
C SER A 79 6.67 -3.02 7.63
N GLU A 80 5.87 -1.99 7.97
CA GLU A 80 4.85 -2.06 9.00
C GLU A 80 3.58 -2.74 8.49
N LEU A 81 3.13 -3.77 9.22
CA LEU A 81 1.87 -4.44 8.95
C LEU A 81 0.72 -3.62 9.53
N THR A 82 0.04 -2.87 8.69
CA THR A 82 -1.02 -1.94 9.08
C THR A 82 -2.40 -2.53 8.82
N SER A 83 -3.29 -2.54 9.82
CA SER A 83 -4.70 -2.88 9.60
C SER A 83 -5.44 -1.76 8.88
N HIS A 84 -6.55 -2.07 8.21
CA HIS A 84 -7.42 -1.05 7.61
C HIS A 84 -7.84 0.01 8.63
N GLU A 85 -8.27 -0.41 9.79
CA GLU A 85 -8.69 0.49 10.87
C GLU A 85 -7.56 1.44 11.29
N SER A 86 -6.36 0.88 11.55
CA SER A 86 -5.19 1.70 11.90
C SER A 86 -4.81 2.68 10.79
N PHE A 87 -4.86 2.24 9.53
CA PHE A 87 -4.54 3.08 8.38
C PHE A 87 -5.47 4.30 8.32
N PHE A 88 -6.77 4.07 8.35
CA PHE A 88 -7.74 5.16 8.27
C PHE A 88 -7.72 6.07 9.51
N LYS A 89 -7.57 5.52 10.71
CA LYS A 89 -7.39 6.32 11.94
C LYS A 89 -6.15 7.22 11.86
N SER A 90 -5.05 6.71 11.30
CA SER A 90 -3.83 7.50 11.11
C SER A 90 -4.05 8.66 10.13
N ILE A 91 -4.75 8.43 9.01
CA ILE A 91 -5.11 9.50 8.08
C ILE A 91 -6.00 10.55 8.75
N GLN A 92 -7.00 10.14 9.56
CA GLN A 92 -7.87 11.08 10.29
C GLN A 92 -7.06 11.99 11.23
N LYS A 93 -6.26 11.37 12.08
CA LYS A 93 -5.41 12.09 13.03
C LYS A 93 -4.51 13.09 12.31
N TYR A 94 -3.98 12.66 11.19
CA TYR A 94 -3.09 13.43 10.35
C TYR A 94 -3.76 14.68 9.74
N LYS A 95 -4.97 14.55 9.22
CA LYS A 95 -5.75 15.65 8.60
C LYS A 95 -6.51 16.52 9.61
N LYS A 96 -6.35 16.29 10.93
CA LYS A 96 -7.11 16.99 11.99
C LYS A 96 -8.61 17.01 11.71
N SER A 97 -9.16 15.87 11.26
CA SER A 97 -10.57 15.75 10.92
C SER A 97 -11.43 16.12 12.14
N ILE A 98 -12.41 16.99 11.93
CA ILE A 98 -13.33 17.49 12.97
C ILE A 98 -14.27 16.38 13.47
N ILE A 99 -14.45 15.32 12.67
CA ILE A 99 -15.37 14.23 12.98
C ILE A 99 -14.57 12.97 13.31
N PRO A 100 -14.49 12.56 14.62
CA PRO A 100 -13.69 11.42 15.04
C PRO A 100 -14.34 10.05 14.80
N TRP A 101 -15.40 9.98 14.01
CA TRP A 101 -16.19 8.76 13.86
C TRP A 101 -15.69 7.89 12.71
N VAL A 102 -15.21 6.71 13.03
CA VAL A 102 -14.99 5.63 12.07
C VAL A 102 -16.35 4.97 11.79
N LEU A 103 -17.00 5.35 10.71
CA LEU A 103 -18.25 4.72 10.29
C LEU A 103 -17.95 3.41 9.55
N PHE A 104 -18.43 2.29 10.05
CA PHE A 104 -18.33 1.00 9.36
C PHE A 104 -19.32 0.98 8.18
N ILE A 105 -18.81 0.88 6.95
CA ILE A 105 -19.67 0.66 5.77
C ILE A 105 -19.80 -0.85 5.51
N PRO A 106 -21.04 -1.36 5.40
CA PRO A 106 -21.28 -2.74 5.00
C PRO A 106 -20.61 -3.06 3.65
N PRO A 107 -20.02 -4.26 3.49
CA PRO A 107 -19.31 -4.67 2.26
C PRO A 107 -20.13 -4.50 0.98
N ASN A 108 -21.45 -4.66 1.04
CA ASN A 108 -22.33 -4.51 -0.12
C ASN A 108 -22.38 -3.08 -0.64
N LEU A 109 -22.40 -2.08 0.25
CA LEU A 109 -22.33 -0.67 -0.14
C LEU A 109 -20.97 -0.30 -0.72
N VAL A 110 -19.88 -0.84 -0.16
CA VAL A 110 -18.53 -0.65 -0.73
C VAL A 110 -18.45 -1.20 -2.15
N LYS A 111 -19.03 -2.38 -2.42
CA LYS A 111 -19.09 -2.95 -3.77
C LYS A 111 -19.91 -2.10 -4.72
N LEU A 112 -21.02 -1.52 -4.26
CA LEU A 112 -21.87 -0.67 -5.06
C LEU A 112 -21.17 0.61 -5.52
N PHE A 113 -20.40 1.27 -4.61
CA PHE A 113 -19.73 2.54 -4.89
C PHE A 113 -18.38 2.38 -5.59
N PHE A 114 -17.62 1.33 -5.27
CA PHE A 114 -16.24 1.15 -5.75
C PHE A 114 -16.08 0.03 -6.79
N GLY A 115 -17.15 -0.70 -7.11
CA GLY A 115 -17.11 -1.78 -8.11
C GLY A 115 -15.99 -2.78 -7.84
N LYS A 116 -15.19 -3.11 -8.86
CA LYS A 116 -14.06 -4.04 -8.74
C LYS A 116 -12.95 -3.56 -7.80
N MET A 117 -12.79 -2.27 -7.61
CA MET A 117 -11.81 -1.72 -6.65
C MET A 117 -12.18 -2.05 -5.19
N SER A 118 -13.45 -2.37 -4.93
CA SER A 118 -13.89 -2.78 -3.59
C SER A 118 -13.14 -3.99 -3.04
N GLU A 119 -12.69 -4.90 -3.90
CA GLU A 119 -11.97 -6.11 -3.48
C GLU A 119 -10.66 -5.76 -2.76
N MET A 120 -9.97 -4.72 -3.21
CA MET A 120 -8.73 -4.24 -2.58
C MET A 120 -8.99 -3.71 -1.15
N PHE A 121 -10.15 -3.10 -0.93
CA PHE A 121 -10.55 -2.59 0.38
C PHE A 121 -11.18 -3.67 1.28
N LEU A 122 -11.89 -4.64 0.70
CA LEU A 122 -12.63 -5.65 1.47
C LEU A 122 -11.77 -6.87 1.86
N TYR A 123 -10.77 -7.21 1.03
CA TYR A 123 -9.99 -8.45 1.14
C TYR A 123 -8.48 -8.18 1.16
N GLY A 124 -8.06 -7.18 1.92
CA GLY A 124 -6.65 -6.83 2.05
C GLY A 124 -5.81 -7.99 2.60
N PRO A 125 -4.93 -8.59 1.78
CA PRO A 125 -4.12 -9.71 2.22
C PRO A 125 -3.08 -9.28 3.26
N LYS A 126 -2.75 -10.18 4.19
CA LYS A 126 -1.63 -10.00 5.11
C LYS A 126 -0.30 -10.16 4.37
N THR A 127 0.07 -9.14 3.61
CA THR A 127 1.29 -9.17 2.80
C THR A 127 2.46 -8.59 3.57
N LYS A 128 3.59 -9.30 3.58
CA LYS A 128 4.84 -8.85 4.19
C LYS A 128 5.93 -8.74 3.12
N PRO A 129 6.85 -7.76 3.21
CA PRO A 129 7.96 -7.58 2.27
C PRO A 129 9.19 -8.42 2.65
N ILE A 130 9.02 -9.72 2.92
CA ILE A 130 10.09 -10.57 3.48
C ILE A 130 11.31 -10.60 2.56
N LYS A 131 11.13 -10.88 1.27
CA LYS A 131 12.24 -10.94 0.31
C LYS A 131 12.90 -9.57 0.11
N THR A 132 12.11 -8.50 0.15
CA THR A 132 12.59 -7.11 0.09
C THR A 132 13.49 -6.78 1.29
N LEU A 133 13.08 -7.16 2.50
CA LEU A 133 13.90 -6.98 3.70
C LEU A 133 15.16 -7.84 3.67
N ASN A 134 15.06 -9.10 3.23
CA ASN A 134 16.21 -10.02 3.12
C ASN A 134 17.25 -9.53 2.09
N SER A 135 16.86 -8.71 1.11
CA SER A 135 17.79 -8.05 0.19
C SER A 135 18.60 -6.91 0.83
N LYS A 136 18.46 -6.69 2.15
CA LYS A 136 19.07 -5.60 2.91
C LYS A 136 18.61 -4.20 2.50
N TYR A 137 17.51 -4.09 1.77
CA TYR A 137 16.90 -2.80 1.46
C TYR A 137 16.41 -2.14 2.75
N LYS A 138 16.76 -0.87 2.93
CA LYS A 138 16.31 -0.04 4.05
C LYS A 138 15.20 0.89 3.57
N PHE A 139 13.99 0.69 4.08
CA PHE A 139 12.88 1.59 3.79
C PHE A 139 13.17 3.00 4.31
N LYS A 140 12.91 4.00 3.48
CA LYS A 140 13.01 5.42 3.86
C LYS A 140 11.89 5.80 4.83
N TYR A 141 10.70 5.18 4.64
CA TYR A 141 9.53 5.38 5.50
C TYR A 141 9.03 4.03 6.03
N PRO A 142 9.69 3.46 7.05
CA PRO A 142 9.37 2.16 7.60
C PRO A 142 8.00 2.10 8.29
N THR A 143 7.49 3.22 8.81
CA THR A 143 6.20 3.33 9.49
C THR A 143 5.21 4.18 8.70
N LEU A 144 3.90 3.87 8.87
CA LEU A 144 2.84 4.66 8.25
C LEU A 144 2.87 6.12 8.72
N GLN A 145 3.23 6.36 9.97
CA GLN A 145 3.31 7.71 10.53
C GLN A 145 4.37 8.55 9.81
N GLU A 146 5.58 8.02 9.61
CA GLU A 146 6.66 8.70 8.88
C GLU A 146 6.25 8.98 7.42
N ALA A 147 5.64 7.99 6.76
CA ALA A 147 5.14 8.15 5.41
C ALA A 147 4.10 9.28 5.29
N LEU A 148 3.15 9.34 6.24
CA LEU A 148 2.13 10.38 6.26
C LEU A 148 2.70 11.75 6.58
N LEU A 149 3.65 11.87 7.50
CA LEU A 149 4.32 13.13 7.83
C LEU A 149 5.00 13.74 6.60
N ASN A 150 5.76 12.96 5.86
CA ASN A 150 6.41 13.44 4.63
C ASN A 150 5.40 13.89 3.57
N LEU A 151 4.28 13.20 3.44
CA LEU A 151 3.25 13.54 2.44
C LEU A 151 2.43 14.79 2.81
N SER A 152 2.65 15.37 4.00
CA SER A 152 1.97 16.59 4.48
C SER A 152 2.68 17.88 4.13
N GLU A 153 3.97 17.78 4.07
CA GLU A 153 4.82 18.87 3.64
C GLU A 153 4.60 19.15 2.15
#